data_afbe1794e73ff33da5e615792cb2350b
#
_entry.id   afbe1794e73ff33da5e615792cb2350b
#
_cell.length_a   1.000
_cell.length_b   1.000
_cell.length_c   1.000
_cell.angle_alpha   90.00
_cell.angle_beta   90.00
_cell.angle_gamma   90.00
#
_symmetry.space_group_name_H-M   'P 1'
#
loop_
_entity.id
_entity.type
_entity.pdbx_description
1 polymer ?
#
loop_
_entity_poly.entity_id
_entity_poly.type
_entity_poly.pdbx_seq_one_letter_code
_entity_poly.pdbx_strand_id
1 'polypeptide(L)'
;MEKGGSILVVEDDAALRMVCRVNLELDDFRVREAGSVEEARAAVALERPGLVFLDLHLGSTASDELLAELLAGGIPVVVVSGTIDVSEYEARASAVMPKPFEPSALVEAARMYSVG
;
A
#
# COMPACT_ATOMS: atom_id res chain seq x y z
N MET A 1 -5.31 -2.43 22.44
CA MET A 1 -4.81 -1.19 21.87
C MET A 1 -4.86 -1.25 20.36
N GLU A 2 -5.40 -0.24 19.76
CA GLU A 2 -5.52 -0.21 18.31
C GLU A 2 -4.19 0.04 17.63
N LYS A 3 -4.04 -0.51 16.43
CA LYS A 3 -2.84 -0.33 15.62
C LYS A 3 -2.96 0.89 14.70
N GLY A 4 -3.51 1.97 15.22
CA GLY A 4 -3.62 3.21 14.47
C GLY A 4 -4.66 3.13 13.36
N GLY A 5 -4.43 3.83 12.27
CA GLY A 5 -5.36 3.90 11.15
C GLY A 5 -5.42 2.63 10.33
N SER A 6 -6.33 2.61 9.36
CA SER A 6 -6.47 1.46 8.47
C SER A 6 -5.28 1.38 7.51
N ILE A 7 -5.07 0.18 6.99
CA ILE A 7 -4.12 -0.05 5.90
C ILE A 7 -4.94 -0.19 4.62
N LEU A 8 -4.58 0.58 3.62
CA LEU A 8 -5.21 0.47 2.30
C LEU A 8 -4.29 -0.32 1.37
N VAL A 9 -4.83 -1.40 0.81
CA VAL A 9 -4.11 -2.21 -0.17
C VAL A 9 -4.65 -1.88 -1.55
N VAL A 10 -3.80 -1.34 -2.41
CA VAL A 10 -4.15 -0.98 -3.79
C VAL A 10 -3.49 -1.99 -4.72
N GLU A 11 -4.29 -2.89 -5.25
CA GLU A 11 -3.82 -4.01 -6.06
C GLU A 11 -4.94 -4.46 -7.00
N ASP A 12 -4.67 -4.54 -8.29
CA ASP A 12 -5.69 -4.93 -9.26
C ASP A 12 -5.96 -6.44 -9.30
N ASP A 13 -4.99 -7.25 -8.89
CA ASP A 13 -5.19 -8.70 -8.79
C ASP A 13 -5.97 -9.01 -7.52
N ALA A 14 -7.22 -9.43 -7.68
CA ALA A 14 -8.11 -9.70 -6.56
C ALA A 14 -7.59 -10.80 -5.63
N ALA A 15 -6.95 -11.82 -6.18
CA ALA A 15 -6.40 -12.92 -5.37
C ALA A 15 -5.24 -12.43 -4.51
N LEU A 16 -4.31 -11.68 -5.09
CA LEU A 16 -3.19 -11.14 -4.35
C LEU A 16 -3.66 -10.13 -3.30
N ARG A 17 -4.64 -9.30 -3.67
CA ARG A 17 -5.22 -8.32 -2.74
C ARG A 17 -5.82 -9.02 -1.53
N MET A 18 -6.51 -10.15 -1.76
CA MET A 18 -7.07 -10.95 -0.67
C MET A 18 -5.99 -11.54 0.23
N VAL A 19 -4.90 -12.05 -0.35
CA VAL A 19 -3.77 -12.58 0.42
C VAL A 19 -3.19 -11.50 1.33
N CYS A 20 -3.01 -10.31 0.80
CA CYS A 20 -2.52 -9.18 1.59
C CYS A 20 -3.47 -8.87 2.75
N ARG A 21 -4.76 -8.76 2.45
CA ARG A 21 -5.77 -8.44 3.47
C ARG A 21 -5.79 -9.48 4.59
N VAL A 22 -5.85 -10.75 4.23
CA VAL A 22 -5.96 -11.82 5.23
C VAL A 22 -4.75 -11.82 6.15
N ASN A 23 -3.55 -11.71 5.61
CA ASN A 23 -2.34 -11.74 6.42
C ASN A 23 -2.22 -10.53 7.34
N LEU A 24 -2.61 -9.36 6.86
CA LEU A 24 -2.59 -8.17 7.69
C LEU A 24 -3.67 -8.22 8.79
N GLU A 25 -4.85 -8.73 8.45
CA GLU A 25 -5.92 -8.89 9.45
C GLU A 25 -5.55 -9.90 10.54
N LEU A 26 -4.81 -10.94 10.18
CA LEU A 26 -4.31 -11.90 11.17
C LEU A 26 -3.35 -11.25 12.17
N ASP A 27 -2.74 -10.14 11.79
CA ASP A 27 -1.86 -9.37 12.68
C ASP A 27 -2.59 -8.17 13.30
N ASP A 28 -3.91 -8.24 13.34
CA ASP A 28 -4.80 -7.26 13.98
C ASP A 28 -4.87 -5.89 13.29
N PHE A 29 -4.43 -5.79 12.05
CA PHE A 29 -4.62 -4.57 11.28
C PHE A 29 -6.01 -4.51 10.68
N ARG A 30 -6.57 -3.33 10.60
CA ARG A 30 -7.82 -3.10 9.88
C ARG A 30 -7.46 -2.75 8.44
N VAL A 31 -7.96 -3.53 7.50
CA VAL A 31 -7.55 -3.45 6.10
C VAL A 31 -8.73 -3.02 5.22
N ARG A 32 -8.43 -2.12 4.30
CA ARG A 32 -9.37 -1.71 3.26
C ARG A 32 -8.72 -2.01 1.92
N GLU A 33 -9.53 -2.23 0.91
CA GLU A 33 -9.04 -2.68 -0.40
C GLU A 33 -9.46 -1.72 -1.50
N ALA A 34 -8.58 -1.58 -2.51
CA ALA A 34 -8.89 -0.86 -3.73
C ALA A 34 -8.28 -1.61 -4.91
N GLY A 35 -9.07 -1.82 -5.94
CA GLY A 35 -8.63 -2.53 -7.15
C GLY A 35 -8.17 -1.61 -8.26
N SER A 36 -8.24 -0.29 -8.06
CA SER A 36 -7.84 0.69 -9.06
C SER A 36 -7.43 1.99 -8.37
N VAL A 37 -6.82 2.87 -9.14
CA VAL A 37 -6.44 4.21 -8.65
C VAL A 37 -7.68 4.99 -8.23
N GLU A 38 -8.76 4.89 -9.01
CA GLU A 38 -10.01 5.60 -8.69
C GLU A 38 -10.62 5.13 -7.38
N GLU A 39 -10.65 3.80 -7.18
CA GLU A 39 -11.13 3.24 -5.92
C GLU A 39 -10.24 3.66 -4.77
N ALA A 40 -8.93 3.72 -5.00
CA ALA A 40 -7.98 4.15 -3.97
C ALA A 40 -8.24 5.59 -3.54
N ARG A 41 -8.45 6.49 -4.51
CA ARG A 41 -8.74 7.90 -4.19
C ARG A 41 -10.02 8.02 -3.39
N ALA A 42 -11.06 7.27 -3.77
CA ALA A 42 -12.32 7.28 -3.06
C ALA A 42 -12.15 6.77 -1.62
N ALA A 43 -11.36 5.71 -1.45
CA ALA A 43 -11.10 5.14 -0.14
C ALA A 43 -10.36 6.12 0.77
N VAL A 44 -9.36 6.81 0.23
CA VAL A 44 -8.57 7.81 0.98
C VAL A 44 -9.45 8.99 1.38
N ALA A 45 -10.32 9.43 0.47
CA ALA A 45 -11.22 10.54 0.74
C ALA A 45 -12.25 10.20 1.84
N LEU A 46 -12.65 8.95 1.89
CA LEU A 46 -13.62 8.49 2.89
C LEU A 46 -12.99 8.39 4.28
N GLU A 47 -11.77 7.89 4.34
CA GLU A 47 -11.05 7.74 5.59
C GLU A 47 -9.55 7.71 5.29
N ARG A 48 -8.79 8.59 5.94
CA ARG A 48 -7.34 8.67 5.78
C ARG A 48 -6.69 7.38 6.30
N PRO A 49 -5.95 6.63 5.46
CA PRO A 49 -5.27 5.43 5.94
C PRO A 49 -3.99 5.78 6.69
N GLY A 50 -3.56 4.89 7.56
CA GLY A 50 -2.27 5.01 8.25
C GLY A 50 -1.10 4.50 7.42
N LEU A 51 -1.41 3.73 6.37
CA LEU A 51 -0.41 3.18 5.46
C LEU A 51 -1.10 2.74 4.18
N VAL A 52 -0.44 2.92 3.05
CA VAL A 52 -0.92 2.41 1.76
C VAL A 52 0.13 1.48 1.17
N PHE A 53 -0.30 0.27 0.80
CA PHE A 53 0.50 -0.60 -0.08
C PHE A 53 0.03 -0.32 -1.50
N LEU A 54 0.90 0.24 -2.31
CA LEU A 54 0.56 0.65 -3.67
C LEU A 54 1.30 -0.19 -4.70
N ASP A 55 0.53 -0.93 -5.48
CA ASP A 55 1.08 -1.74 -6.56
C ASP A 55 1.34 -0.89 -7.81
N LEU A 56 2.60 -0.77 -8.18
CA LEU A 56 3.01 -0.05 -9.38
C LEU A 56 2.88 -0.89 -10.65
N HIS A 57 2.46 -2.14 -10.52
CA HIS A 57 2.14 -2.95 -11.69
C HIS A 57 1.05 -2.29 -12.53
N LEU A 58 0.25 -1.47 -11.90
CA LEU A 58 -0.74 -0.66 -12.61
C LEU A 58 -0.07 0.23 -13.66
N GLY A 59 1.24 0.50 -13.47
CA GLY A 59 2.17 0.97 -14.49
C GLY A 59 1.73 2.17 -15.28
N SER A 60 1.02 3.07 -14.68
CA SER A 60 0.43 4.19 -15.38
C SER A 60 0.83 5.49 -14.73
N THR A 61 0.70 6.56 -15.49
CA THR A 61 0.84 7.91 -14.97
C THR A 61 -0.08 8.11 -13.76
N ALA A 62 -1.26 7.48 -13.80
CA ALA A 62 -2.23 7.61 -12.71
C ALA A 62 -1.71 7.04 -11.38
N SER A 63 -0.98 5.91 -11.40
CA SER A 63 -0.43 5.38 -10.16
C SER A 63 0.72 6.25 -9.63
N ASP A 64 1.52 6.85 -10.52
CA ASP A 64 2.56 7.78 -10.10
C ASP A 64 1.94 9.05 -9.51
N GLU A 65 0.86 9.54 -10.09
CA GLU A 65 0.13 10.68 -9.56
C GLU A 65 -0.46 10.39 -8.19
N LEU A 66 -1.03 9.19 -8.04
CA LEU A 66 -1.58 8.77 -6.75
C LEU A 66 -0.49 8.72 -5.69
N LEU A 67 0.67 8.16 -6.03
CA LEU A 67 1.80 8.11 -5.10
C LEU A 67 2.18 9.52 -4.64
N ALA A 68 2.30 10.45 -5.59
CA ALA A 68 2.63 11.83 -5.27
C ALA A 68 1.59 12.48 -4.36
N GLU A 69 0.30 12.23 -4.62
CA GLU A 69 -0.79 12.77 -3.81
C GLU A 69 -0.74 12.24 -2.38
N LEU A 70 -0.50 10.94 -2.22
CA LEU A 70 -0.42 10.32 -0.91
C LEU A 70 0.75 10.86 -0.10
N LEU A 71 1.92 10.96 -0.73
CA LEU A 71 3.11 11.48 -0.07
C LEU A 71 2.95 12.95 0.30
N ALA A 72 2.35 13.75 -0.58
CA ALA A 72 2.07 15.16 -0.28
C ALA A 72 1.13 15.31 0.91
N GLY A 73 0.23 14.35 1.10
CA GLY A 73 -0.68 14.33 2.23
C GLY A 73 -0.07 13.77 3.51
N GLY A 74 1.20 13.38 3.48
CA GLY A 74 1.88 12.82 4.65
C GLY A 74 1.51 11.38 4.96
N ILE A 75 0.92 10.66 3.99
CA ILE A 75 0.52 9.27 4.18
C ILE A 75 1.70 8.36 3.81
N PRO A 76 2.13 7.47 4.71
CA PRO A 76 3.21 6.54 4.39
C PRO A 76 2.78 5.58 3.28
N VAL A 77 3.67 5.32 2.33
CA VAL A 77 3.39 4.41 1.22
C VAL A 77 4.51 3.40 1.10
N VAL A 78 4.14 2.13 1.04
CA VAL A 78 5.05 1.06 0.65
C VAL A 78 4.70 0.71 -0.79
N VAL A 79 5.64 0.92 -1.68
CA VAL A 79 5.47 0.62 -3.09
C VAL A 79 5.77 -0.85 -3.32
N VAL A 80 4.88 -1.54 -4.02
CA VAL A 80 5.05 -2.95 -4.37
C VAL A 80 5.22 -3.03 -5.88
N SER A 81 6.30 -3.64 -6.35
CA SER A 81 6.60 -3.64 -7.78
C SER A 81 7.33 -4.89 -8.23
N GLY A 82 6.94 -5.40 -9.40
CA GLY A 82 7.68 -6.46 -10.07
C GLY A 82 8.76 -5.92 -11.00
N THR A 83 8.91 -4.61 -11.06
CA THR A 83 9.90 -3.95 -11.91
C THR A 83 11.31 -4.09 -11.31
N ILE A 84 12.30 -4.29 -12.15
CA ILE A 84 13.68 -4.46 -11.69
C ILE A 84 14.24 -3.15 -11.14
N ASP A 85 13.97 -2.05 -11.81
CA ASP A 85 14.48 -0.74 -11.40
C ASP A 85 13.44 0.03 -10.61
N VAL A 86 13.62 0.06 -9.30
CA VAL A 86 12.73 0.75 -8.37
C VAL A 86 13.44 1.94 -7.70
N SER A 87 14.65 2.26 -8.14
CA SER A 87 15.45 3.30 -7.51
C SER A 87 14.76 4.66 -7.45
N GLU A 88 13.95 4.96 -8.46
CA GLU A 88 13.17 6.19 -8.52
C GLU A 88 12.20 6.30 -7.34
N TYR A 89 11.64 5.17 -6.92
CA TYR A 89 10.63 5.14 -5.88
C TYR A 89 11.23 5.01 -4.47
N GLU A 90 12.42 4.43 -4.36
CA GLU A 90 13.09 4.27 -3.07
C GLU A 90 13.36 5.59 -2.37
N ALA A 91 13.57 6.65 -3.13
CA ALA A 91 13.81 7.98 -2.57
C ALA A 91 12.53 8.68 -2.13
N ARG A 92 11.38 8.22 -2.58
CA ARG A 92 10.09 8.89 -2.36
C ARG A 92 9.16 8.15 -1.39
N ALA A 93 9.06 6.84 -1.54
CA ALA A 93 8.19 6.03 -0.71
C ALA A 93 8.84 5.68 0.63
N SER A 94 8.04 5.25 1.60
CA SER A 94 8.57 4.78 2.87
C SER A 94 9.43 3.54 2.68
N ALA A 95 9.01 2.66 1.77
CA ALA A 95 9.76 1.46 1.42
C ALA A 95 9.31 0.97 0.05
N VAL A 96 10.10 0.10 -0.54
CA VAL A 96 9.78 -0.59 -1.78
C VAL A 96 9.87 -2.08 -1.53
N MET A 97 8.83 -2.81 -1.93
CA MET A 97 8.78 -4.27 -1.81
C MET A 97 8.75 -4.89 -3.19
N PRO A 98 9.70 -5.79 -3.51
CA PRO A 98 9.67 -6.47 -4.80
C PRO A 98 8.59 -7.57 -4.82
N LYS A 99 8.08 -7.87 -5.99
CA LYS A 99 7.22 -9.03 -6.22
C LYS A 99 8.05 -10.16 -6.82
N PRO A 100 7.79 -11.39 -6.45
CA PRO A 100 6.90 -11.84 -5.38
C PRO A 100 7.48 -11.56 -3.99
N PHE A 101 6.61 -11.40 -3.00
CA PHE A 101 7.03 -11.16 -1.63
C PHE A 101 6.41 -12.21 -0.70
N GLU A 102 7.06 -12.42 0.44
CA GLU A 102 6.53 -13.29 1.46
C GLU A 102 5.48 -12.53 2.28
N PRO A 103 4.38 -13.17 2.69
CA PRO A 103 3.39 -12.50 3.55
C PRO A 103 4.00 -11.92 4.82
N SER A 104 5.04 -12.57 5.38
CA SER A 104 5.71 -12.04 6.56
C SER A 104 6.39 -10.71 6.30
N ALA A 105 6.93 -10.50 5.11
CA ALA A 105 7.55 -9.22 4.74
C ALA A 105 6.51 -8.11 4.69
N LEU A 106 5.32 -8.43 4.19
CA LEU A 106 4.22 -7.49 4.15
C LEU A 106 3.81 -7.05 5.56
N VAL A 107 3.67 -8.01 6.47
CA VAL A 107 3.27 -7.74 7.85
C VAL A 107 4.35 -6.92 8.57
N GLU A 108 5.63 -7.25 8.36
CA GLU A 108 6.73 -6.49 8.94
C GLU A 108 6.73 -5.04 8.46
N ALA A 109 6.50 -4.83 7.17
CA ALA A 109 6.43 -3.48 6.62
C ALA A 109 5.28 -2.70 7.25
N ALA A 110 4.13 -3.38 7.44
CA ALA A 110 2.98 -2.75 8.08
C ALA A 110 3.31 -2.31 9.51
N ARG A 111 3.98 -3.17 10.27
CA ARG A 111 4.37 -2.84 11.64
C ARG A 111 5.35 -1.67 11.70
N MET A 112 6.25 -1.60 10.73
CA MET A 112 7.32 -0.60 10.70
C MET A 112 6.82 0.77 10.25
N TYR A 113 5.97 0.83 9.25
CA TYR A 113 5.61 2.09 8.58
C TYR A 113 4.21 2.60 8.88
N SER A 114 3.33 1.77 9.42
CA SER A 114 1.98 2.20 9.71
C SER A 114 1.98 3.27 10.80
N VAL A 115 1.22 4.35 10.57
CA VAL A 115 1.01 5.41 11.55
C VAL A 115 -0.47 5.55 11.85
N GLY A 116 -0.77 6.04 13.01
CA GLY A 116 -2.16 6.14 13.34
C GLY A 116 -2.48 7.01 14.46
#